data_1a95d94db85f3ea671bf27241e247b58
#
_entry.id   1a95d94db85f3ea671bf27241e247b58
#
_cell.length_a   1.000
_cell.length_b   1.000
_cell.length_c   1.000
_cell.angle_alpha   90.00
_cell.angle_beta   90.00
_cell.angle_gamma   90.00
#
_symmetry.space_group_name_H-M   'P 1'
#
loop_
_entity.id
_entity.type
_entity.pdbx_description
1 polymer ?
#
loop_
_entity_poly.entity_id
_entity_poly.type
_entity_poly.pdbx_seq_one_letter_code
_entity_poly.pdbx_strand_id
1 'polypeptide(L)'
;MNYNDFLKKKSLTDNLYLIVGEEKYLADKVESFIKKEFLADNLDGVIAVNGAAEIKELSNTVNSVPFFAPYNLVVVKEFKLLRDSKKNAEKSKEKDEEDFLTLINLLPQFSILVLIADKVDKRRRIYKAIDKNGTIIEVNRLKVKEVREWLEIKLRELGKSFDSEANQYFLEVVSRM
;
A
#
# COMPACT_ATOMS: atom_id res chain seq x y z
N MET A 1 -1.94 -5.34 9.20
CA MET A 1 -2.23 -6.66 8.55
C MET A 1 -1.02 -7.08 7.77
N ASN A 2 -0.67 -8.38 7.72
CA ASN A 2 0.45 -8.84 6.91
C ASN A 2 0.05 -9.03 5.42
N TYR A 3 1.06 -9.17 4.56
CA TYR A 3 0.92 -9.34 3.12
C TYR A 3 0.03 -10.53 2.72
N ASN A 4 0.29 -11.73 3.28
CA ASN A 4 -0.43 -12.94 2.92
C ASN A 4 -1.91 -12.87 3.31
N ASP A 5 -2.22 -12.30 4.47
CA ASP A 5 -3.60 -12.13 4.94
C ASP A 5 -4.36 -11.12 4.08
N PHE A 6 -3.67 -10.08 3.59
CA PHE A 6 -4.28 -9.11 2.70
C PHE A 6 -4.68 -9.72 1.36
N LEU A 7 -3.81 -10.51 0.73
CA LEU A 7 -4.10 -11.15 -0.56
C LEU A 7 -5.17 -12.25 -0.48
N LYS A 8 -5.48 -12.76 0.71
CA LYS A 8 -6.57 -13.73 0.92
C LYS A 8 -7.95 -13.08 1.02
N LYS A 9 -8.03 -11.73 1.10
CA LYS A 9 -9.32 -11.02 1.12
C LYS A 9 -10.10 -11.29 -0.16
N LYS A 10 -11.39 -11.58 -0.02
CA LYS A 10 -12.29 -11.83 -1.16
C LYS A 10 -12.76 -10.54 -1.83
N SER A 11 -12.76 -9.44 -1.10
CA SER A 11 -13.14 -8.10 -1.58
C SER A 11 -12.48 -7.03 -0.73
N LEU A 12 -12.24 -5.88 -1.33
CA LEU A 12 -11.73 -4.69 -0.67
C LEU A 12 -12.87 -3.68 -0.52
N THR A 13 -13.03 -3.12 0.68
CA THR A 13 -14.12 -2.19 1.01
C THR A 13 -13.62 -0.82 1.44
N ASP A 14 -12.36 -0.73 1.85
CA ASP A 14 -11.77 0.54 2.27
C ASP A 14 -11.37 1.36 1.03
N ASN A 15 -11.33 2.68 1.20
CA ASN A 15 -10.86 3.60 0.17
C ASN A 15 -9.51 4.25 0.55
N LEU A 16 -8.90 3.86 1.67
CA LEU A 16 -7.60 4.30 2.13
C LEU A 16 -6.71 3.10 2.47
N TYR A 17 -5.56 3.02 1.82
CA TYR A 17 -4.57 1.96 2.02
C TYR A 17 -3.20 2.54 2.30
N LEU A 18 -2.49 1.98 3.28
CA LEU A 18 -1.08 2.25 3.51
C LEU A 18 -0.28 0.95 3.37
N ILE A 19 0.59 0.90 2.38
CA ILE A 19 1.56 -0.17 2.17
C ILE A 19 2.88 0.29 2.81
N VAL A 20 3.34 -0.44 3.83
CA VAL A 20 4.54 -0.06 4.59
C VAL A 20 5.52 -1.21 4.73
N GLY A 21 6.78 -0.98 4.35
CA GLY A 21 7.87 -1.94 4.47
C GLY A 21 8.91 -1.82 3.36
N GLU A 22 10.01 -2.55 3.52
CA GLU A 22 11.19 -2.44 2.65
C GLU A 22 11.12 -3.39 1.44
N GLU A 23 10.17 -4.34 1.41
CA GLU A 23 10.06 -5.36 0.37
C GLU A 23 9.27 -4.82 -0.85
N LYS A 24 9.97 -4.19 -1.77
CA LYS A 24 9.39 -3.56 -2.97
C LYS A 24 8.53 -4.52 -3.80
N TYR A 25 9.01 -5.76 -3.99
CA TYR A 25 8.25 -6.77 -4.74
C TYR A 25 6.88 -7.04 -4.12
N LEU A 26 6.82 -7.14 -2.79
CA LEU A 26 5.56 -7.36 -2.08
C LEU A 26 4.67 -6.12 -2.15
N ALA A 27 5.26 -4.92 -2.05
CA ALA A 27 4.52 -3.67 -2.21
C ALA A 27 3.87 -3.55 -3.60
N ASP A 28 4.62 -3.86 -4.67
CA ASP A 28 4.10 -3.85 -6.05
C ASP A 28 2.99 -4.89 -6.25
N LYS A 29 3.07 -6.05 -5.58
CA LYS A 29 2.01 -7.06 -5.63
C LYS A 29 0.74 -6.60 -4.93
N VAL A 30 0.85 -5.95 -3.77
CA VAL A 30 -0.29 -5.36 -3.04
C VAL A 30 -0.91 -4.24 -3.89
N GLU A 31 -0.09 -3.34 -4.43
CA GLU A 31 -0.56 -2.28 -5.33
C GLU A 31 -1.32 -2.86 -6.53
N SER A 32 -0.77 -3.88 -7.19
CA SER A 32 -1.40 -4.55 -8.34
C SER A 32 -2.71 -5.23 -7.96
N PHE A 33 -2.78 -5.83 -6.77
CA PHE A 33 -4.01 -6.45 -6.27
C PHE A 33 -5.11 -5.41 -6.03
N ILE A 34 -4.78 -4.27 -5.40
CA ILE A 34 -5.71 -3.15 -5.20
C ILE A 34 -6.21 -2.61 -6.54
N LYS A 35 -5.30 -2.37 -7.50
CA LYS A 35 -5.66 -1.91 -8.85
C LYS A 35 -6.65 -2.85 -9.52
N LYS A 36 -6.37 -4.14 -9.49
CA LYS A 36 -7.24 -5.16 -10.11
C LYS A 36 -8.62 -5.21 -9.46
N GLU A 37 -8.69 -5.09 -8.15
CA GLU A 37 -9.96 -5.16 -7.41
C GLU A 37 -10.88 -3.97 -7.70
N PHE A 38 -10.34 -2.75 -7.79
CA PHE A 38 -11.15 -1.55 -8.00
C PHE A 38 -11.33 -1.16 -9.47
N LEU A 39 -10.36 -1.47 -10.33
CA LEU A 39 -10.36 -1.01 -11.71
C LEU A 39 -10.47 -2.16 -12.73
N ALA A 40 -10.35 -3.42 -12.29
CA ALA A 40 -10.21 -4.59 -13.17
C ALA A 40 -9.06 -4.38 -14.18
N ASP A 41 -9.38 -4.33 -15.46
CA ASP A 41 -8.39 -4.08 -16.54
C ASP A 41 -8.37 -2.61 -16.99
N ASN A 42 -9.20 -1.73 -16.40
CA ASN A 42 -9.26 -0.32 -16.76
C ASN A 42 -8.23 0.51 -15.96
N LEU A 43 -7.04 0.70 -16.50
CA LEU A 43 -5.96 1.45 -15.87
C LEU A 43 -6.08 2.98 -16.05
N ASP A 44 -7.06 3.49 -16.80
CA ASP A 44 -7.26 4.94 -17.00
C ASP A 44 -7.64 5.68 -15.71
N GLY A 45 -8.12 4.95 -14.70
CA GLY A 45 -8.39 5.47 -13.36
C GLY A 45 -7.18 5.58 -12.44
N VAL A 46 -5.95 5.20 -12.88
CA VAL A 46 -4.75 5.22 -12.04
C VAL A 46 -4.00 6.54 -12.20
N ILE A 47 -3.84 7.26 -11.09
CA ILE A 47 -3.05 8.50 -11.03
C ILE A 47 -1.88 8.30 -10.06
N ALA A 48 -0.66 8.37 -10.58
CA ALA A 48 0.55 8.31 -9.75
C ALA A 48 0.96 9.72 -9.31
N VAL A 49 1.10 9.91 -8.00
CA VAL A 49 1.54 11.17 -7.39
C VAL A 49 2.88 10.96 -6.69
N ASN A 50 3.79 11.92 -6.85
CA ASN A 50 5.06 11.89 -6.13
C ASN A 50 4.83 12.12 -4.63
N GLY A 51 5.45 11.33 -3.77
CA GLY A 51 5.32 11.47 -2.31
C GLY A 51 5.88 12.77 -1.72
N ALA A 52 6.53 13.60 -2.54
CA ALA A 52 6.96 14.95 -2.21
C ALA A 52 5.99 16.04 -2.69
N ALA A 53 4.90 15.67 -3.40
CA ALA A 53 3.90 16.62 -3.85
C ALA A 53 3.25 17.34 -2.65
N GLU A 54 2.79 18.56 -2.89
CA GLU A 54 2.05 19.31 -1.88
C GLU A 54 0.73 18.64 -1.54
N ILE A 55 0.29 18.70 -0.30
CA ILE A 55 -0.99 18.13 0.14
C ILE A 55 -2.18 18.72 -0.62
N LYS A 56 -2.07 19.98 -1.01
CA LYS A 56 -3.08 20.65 -1.84
C LYS A 56 -3.23 20.00 -3.22
N GLU A 57 -2.12 19.65 -3.86
CA GLU A 57 -2.12 18.91 -5.15
C GLU A 57 -2.74 17.54 -4.99
N LEU A 58 -2.33 16.79 -3.95
CA LEU A 58 -2.93 15.50 -3.61
C LEU A 58 -4.43 15.63 -3.37
N SER A 59 -4.85 16.66 -2.61
CA SER A 59 -6.27 16.92 -2.35
C SER A 59 -7.05 17.19 -3.63
N ASN A 60 -6.53 18.00 -4.54
CA ASN A 60 -7.17 18.24 -5.83
C ASN A 60 -7.31 16.94 -6.64
N THR A 61 -6.26 16.12 -6.64
CA THR A 61 -6.23 14.86 -7.36
C THR A 61 -7.27 13.87 -6.83
N VAL A 62 -7.36 13.67 -5.52
CA VAL A 62 -8.35 12.74 -4.92
C VAL A 62 -9.79 13.24 -5.03
N ASN A 63 -10.01 14.56 -5.12
CA ASN A 63 -11.35 15.13 -5.31
C ASN A 63 -11.77 15.22 -6.79
N SER A 64 -10.87 14.88 -7.71
CA SER A 64 -11.20 14.84 -9.14
C SER A 64 -12.13 13.66 -9.45
N VAL A 65 -13.25 13.93 -10.06
CA VAL A 65 -14.25 12.89 -10.43
C VAL A 65 -13.72 12.08 -11.62
N PRO A 66 -13.68 10.73 -11.53
CA PRO A 66 -13.26 9.89 -12.64
C PRO A 66 -14.29 9.95 -13.80
N PHE A 67 -13.80 10.10 -15.05
CA PHE A 67 -14.67 10.13 -16.23
C PHE A 67 -14.75 8.79 -16.96
N PHE A 68 -13.65 8.02 -16.96
CA PHE A 68 -13.52 6.81 -17.79
C PHE A 68 -13.35 5.55 -16.97
N ALA A 69 -13.31 5.65 -15.63
CA ALA A 69 -13.12 4.55 -14.71
C ALA A 69 -14.16 4.61 -13.58
N PRO A 70 -14.47 3.47 -12.92
CA PRO A 70 -15.39 3.45 -11.78
C PRO A 70 -14.84 4.17 -10.54
N TYR A 71 -13.53 4.22 -10.42
CA TYR A 71 -12.82 4.87 -9.30
C TYR A 71 -11.64 5.68 -9.79
N ASN A 72 -11.31 6.73 -9.02
CA ASN A 72 -10.06 7.48 -9.12
C ASN A 72 -9.06 6.83 -8.15
N LEU A 73 -8.12 6.03 -8.67
CA LEU A 73 -7.13 5.34 -7.83
C LEU A 73 -5.82 6.14 -7.81
N VAL A 74 -5.59 6.82 -6.70
CA VAL A 74 -4.43 7.70 -6.50
C VAL A 74 -3.35 6.95 -5.72
N VAL A 75 -2.20 6.74 -6.36
CA VAL A 75 -1.05 6.05 -5.77
C VAL A 75 0.05 7.05 -5.45
N VAL A 76 0.40 7.17 -4.17
CA VAL A 76 1.48 8.05 -3.68
C VAL A 76 2.67 7.21 -3.27
N LYS A 77 3.73 7.21 -4.08
CA LYS A 77 4.98 6.48 -3.77
C LYS A 77 5.92 7.35 -2.94
N GLU A 78 6.60 6.71 -1.97
CA GLU A 78 7.55 7.38 -1.06
C GLU A 78 6.91 8.50 -0.22
N PHE A 79 5.73 8.28 0.34
CA PHE A 79 4.99 9.30 1.07
C PHE A 79 5.77 9.84 2.28
N LYS A 80 6.32 11.05 2.12
CA LYS A 80 7.29 11.64 3.06
C LYS A 80 6.69 12.07 4.40
N LEU A 81 5.40 12.41 4.44
CA LEU A 81 4.76 12.83 5.69
C LEU A 81 4.76 11.73 6.78
N LEU A 82 4.90 10.47 6.41
CA LEU A 82 4.98 9.35 7.36
C LEU A 82 6.37 9.08 7.91
N ARG A 83 7.42 9.65 7.30
CA ARG A 83 8.81 9.46 7.75
C ARG A 83 9.14 10.36 8.95
N ASP A 84 10.05 9.89 9.81
CA ASP A 84 10.62 10.71 10.88
C ASP A 84 11.26 11.97 10.33
N SER A 85 10.79 13.12 10.72
CA SER A 85 11.45 14.39 10.42
C SER A 85 12.42 14.74 11.52
N LYS A 86 13.67 14.29 11.40
CA LYS A 86 14.76 14.89 12.18
C LYS A 86 15.05 16.26 11.59
N LYS A 87 14.69 17.30 12.38
CA LYS A 87 15.13 18.71 12.30
C LYS A 87 14.80 19.53 11.02
N ASN A 88 14.19 20.68 11.31
CA ASN A 88 14.00 21.89 10.49
C ASN A 88 12.78 21.93 9.55
N ALA A 89 11.75 22.56 10.05
CA ALA A 89 10.60 23.24 9.44
C ALA A 89 9.29 22.90 10.19
N GLU A 90 9.13 23.41 11.40
CA GLU A 90 8.03 22.98 12.28
C GLU A 90 6.66 23.47 11.81
N LYS A 91 6.54 24.71 11.31
CA LYS A 91 5.22 25.30 10.98
C LYS A 91 4.59 24.81 9.67
N SER A 92 5.37 24.59 8.60
CA SER A 92 4.83 24.10 7.33
C SER A 92 4.37 22.65 7.44
N LYS A 93 5.09 21.83 8.21
CA LYS A 93 4.76 20.40 8.40
C LYS A 93 3.54 20.18 9.27
N GLU A 94 3.30 21.01 10.29
CA GLU A 94 2.08 20.94 11.09
C GLU A 94 0.85 21.22 10.24
N LYS A 95 0.92 22.23 9.36
CA LYS A 95 -0.15 22.55 8.43
C LYS A 95 -0.40 21.40 7.43
N ASP A 96 0.67 20.88 6.81
CA ASP A 96 0.55 19.75 5.89
C ASP A 96 -0.04 18.50 6.57
N GLU A 97 0.32 18.28 7.84
CA GLU A 97 -0.25 17.19 8.64
C GLU A 97 -1.76 17.40 8.89
N GLU A 98 -2.18 18.60 9.24
CA GLU A 98 -3.60 18.93 9.47
C GLU A 98 -4.41 18.87 8.17
N ASP A 99 -3.88 19.40 7.09
CA ASP A 99 -4.51 19.34 5.77
C ASP A 99 -4.66 17.89 5.29
N PHE A 100 -3.64 17.06 5.53
CA PHE A 100 -3.72 15.62 5.21
C PHE A 100 -4.73 14.87 6.09
N LEU A 101 -4.80 15.16 7.39
CA LEU A 101 -5.80 14.59 8.28
C LEU A 101 -7.22 14.95 7.83
N THR A 102 -7.41 16.19 7.39
CA THR A 102 -8.68 16.64 6.83
C THR A 102 -9.03 15.87 5.55
N LEU A 103 -8.06 15.73 4.64
CA LEU A 103 -8.22 15.00 3.39
C LEU A 103 -8.67 13.55 3.61
N ILE A 104 -8.00 12.79 4.49
CA ILE A 104 -8.36 11.38 4.73
C ILE A 104 -9.70 11.20 5.44
N ASN A 105 -10.12 12.16 6.25
CA ASN A 105 -11.44 12.14 6.90
C ASN A 105 -12.58 12.46 5.93
N LEU A 106 -12.30 13.19 4.86
CA LEU A 106 -13.27 13.62 3.84
C LEU A 106 -13.05 12.92 2.48
N LEU A 107 -12.30 11.82 2.45
CA LEU A 107 -11.96 11.10 1.23
C LEU A 107 -13.23 10.64 0.51
N PRO A 108 -13.45 11.05 -0.77
CA PRO A 108 -14.63 10.67 -1.52
C PRO A 108 -14.72 9.16 -1.74
N GLN A 109 -15.91 8.60 -1.76
CA GLN A 109 -16.11 7.16 -1.97
C GLN A 109 -15.70 6.68 -3.37
N PHE A 110 -15.66 7.59 -4.34
CA PHE A 110 -15.18 7.29 -5.69
C PHE A 110 -13.64 7.36 -5.82
N SER A 111 -12.93 7.72 -4.74
CA SER A 111 -11.46 7.80 -4.75
C SER A 111 -10.86 6.79 -3.81
N ILE A 112 -9.89 6.05 -4.34
CA ILE A 112 -9.08 5.08 -3.60
C ILE A 112 -7.68 5.67 -3.44
N LEU A 113 -7.26 5.94 -2.21
CA LEU A 113 -5.93 6.48 -1.91
C LEU A 113 -5.00 5.38 -1.42
N VAL A 114 -3.93 5.13 -2.14
CA VAL A 114 -2.89 4.15 -1.82
C VAL A 114 -1.59 4.88 -1.51
N LEU A 115 -1.15 4.81 -0.28
CA LEU A 115 0.12 5.38 0.19
C LEU A 115 1.16 4.28 0.30
N ILE A 116 2.37 4.52 -0.21
CA ILE A 116 3.49 3.57 -0.12
C ILE A 116 4.66 4.25 0.58
N ALA A 117 5.16 3.62 1.65
CA ALA A 117 6.29 4.10 2.42
C ALA A 117 7.18 2.95 2.91
N ASP A 118 8.50 3.13 2.88
CA ASP A 118 9.44 2.11 3.38
C ASP A 118 9.37 1.99 4.89
N LYS A 119 9.32 3.15 5.58
CA LYS A 119 9.33 3.27 7.05
C LYS A 119 8.35 4.31 7.52
N VAL A 120 7.73 4.05 8.66
CA VAL A 120 6.76 4.94 9.30
C VAL A 120 7.00 5.03 10.80
N ASP A 121 6.74 6.18 11.40
CA ASP A 121 6.62 6.29 12.85
C ASP A 121 5.17 6.04 13.28
N LYS A 122 4.92 4.85 13.84
CA LYS A 122 3.59 4.40 14.28
C LYS A 122 2.98 5.27 15.41
N ARG A 123 3.79 6.11 16.07
CA ARG A 123 3.32 7.03 17.13
C ARG A 123 2.65 8.28 16.58
N ARG A 124 2.91 8.64 15.33
CA ARG A 124 2.41 9.87 14.72
C ARG A 124 0.89 9.86 14.54
N ARG A 125 0.30 11.06 14.65
CA ARG A 125 -1.15 11.29 14.48
C ARG A 125 -1.64 10.79 13.12
N ILE A 126 -0.87 11.04 12.04
CA ILE A 126 -1.18 10.59 10.68
C ILE A 126 -1.30 9.06 10.63
N TYR A 127 -0.31 8.32 11.18
CA TYR A 127 -0.36 6.85 11.16
C TYR A 127 -1.61 6.32 11.87
N LYS A 128 -1.91 6.87 13.06
CA LYS A 128 -3.09 6.48 13.82
C LYS A 128 -4.41 6.81 13.11
N ALA A 129 -4.43 7.94 12.39
CA ALA A 129 -5.61 8.33 11.61
C ALA A 129 -5.81 7.41 10.40
N ILE A 130 -4.73 7.00 9.71
CA ILE A 130 -4.81 6.01 8.63
C ILE A 130 -5.26 4.65 9.17
N ASP A 131 -4.73 4.21 10.33
CA ASP A 131 -5.11 2.93 10.96
C ASP A 131 -6.59 2.89 11.35
N LYS A 132 -7.15 4.05 11.72
CA LYS A 132 -8.57 4.19 12.07
C LYS A 132 -9.50 4.20 10.85
N ASN A 133 -9.07 4.81 9.75
CA ASN A 133 -9.93 5.13 8.60
C ASN A 133 -9.69 4.22 7.38
N GLY A 134 -8.69 3.33 7.44
CA GLY A 134 -8.30 2.51 6.29
C GLY A 134 -7.57 1.24 6.69
N THR A 135 -6.96 0.60 5.71
CA THR A 135 -6.18 -0.64 5.91
C THR A 135 -4.68 -0.40 5.77
N ILE A 136 -3.90 -0.83 6.80
CA ILE A 136 -2.43 -0.82 6.77
C ILE A 136 -1.93 -2.22 6.45
N ILE A 137 -1.09 -2.33 5.41
CA ILE A 137 -0.49 -3.58 4.93
C ILE A 137 1.01 -3.53 5.17
N GLU A 138 1.54 -4.45 5.97
CA GLU A 138 2.97 -4.56 6.23
C GLU A 138 3.62 -5.50 5.21
N VAL A 139 4.61 -4.97 4.48
CA VAL A 139 5.37 -5.65 3.42
C VAL A 139 6.85 -5.74 3.81
N ASN A 140 7.10 -6.36 4.93
CA ASN A 140 8.44 -6.65 5.42
C ASN A 140 8.91 -8.01 4.90
N ARG A 141 10.20 -8.31 5.11
CA ARG A 141 10.76 -9.62 4.80
C ARG A 141 9.90 -10.73 5.41
N LEU A 142 9.46 -11.66 4.57
CA LEU A 142 8.64 -12.77 4.98
C LEU A 142 9.44 -13.76 5.85
N LYS A 143 8.85 -14.24 6.92
CA LYS A 143 9.40 -15.35 7.70
C LYS A 143 9.26 -16.65 6.91
N VAL A 144 10.05 -17.67 7.23
CA VAL A 144 10.06 -18.96 6.53
C VAL A 144 8.66 -19.56 6.36
N LYS A 145 7.81 -19.47 7.41
CA LYS A 145 6.42 -19.92 7.32
C LYS A 145 5.62 -19.14 6.27
N GLU A 146 5.77 -17.82 6.25
CA GLU A 146 5.08 -16.92 5.32
C GLU A 146 5.59 -17.10 3.88
N VAL A 147 6.91 -17.38 3.71
CA VAL A 147 7.51 -17.76 2.41
C VAL A 147 6.90 -19.04 1.90
N ARG A 148 6.68 -20.06 2.75
CA ARG A 148 6.04 -21.31 2.35
C ARG A 148 4.61 -21.08 1.83
N GLU A 149 3.81 -20.31 2.56
CA GLU A 149 2.45 -19.93 2.14
C GLU A 149 2.46 -19.15 0.82
N TRP A 150 3.37 -18.19 0.69
CA TRP A 150 3.57 -17.43 -0.53
C TRP A 150 3.94 -18.34 -1.71
N LEU A 151 4.87 -19.27 -1.51
CA LEU A 151 5.30 -20.23 -2.54
C LEU A 151 4.14 -21.10 -3.03
N GLU A 152 3.32 -21.63 -2.11
CA GLU A 152 2.15 -22.45 -2.45
C GLU A 152 1.15 -21.66 -3.30
N ILE A 153 0.87 -20.40 -2.93
CA ILE A 153 0.00 -19.52 -3.71
C ILE A 153 0.60 -19.31 -5.11
N LYS A 154 1.91 -19.03 -5.17
CA LYS A 154 2.60 -18.72 -6.42
C LYS A 154 2.66 -19.91 -7.38
N LEU A 155 2.94 -21.10 -6.86
CA LEU A 155 2.94 -22.33 -7.63
C LEU A 155 1.55 -22.63 -8.20
N ARG A 156 0.49 -22.40 -7.40
CA ARG A 156 -0.89 -22.58 -7.85
C ARG A 156 -1.26 -21.59 -8.98
N GLU A 157 -0.88 -20.32 -8.85
CA GLU A 157 -1.08 -19.32 -9.91
C GLU A 157 -0.41 -19.71 -11.23
N LEU A 158 0.76 -20.34 -11.16
CA LEU A 158 1.53 -20.79 -12.32
C LEU A 158 1.11 -22.17 -12.85
N GLY A 159 0.19 -22.86 -12.20
CA GLY A 159 -0.17 -24.25 -12.52
C GLY A 159 1.00 -25.22 -12.35
N LYS A 160 1.91 -24.95 -11.40
CA LYS A 160 3.12 -25.73 -11.12
C LYS A 160 3.08 -26.32 -9.72
N SER A 161 3.94 -27.30 -9.50
CA SER A 161 4.18 -27.90 -8.19
C SER A 161 5.67 -28.17 -8.01
N PHE A 162 6.12 -28.14 -6.77
CA PHE A 162 7.43 -28.65 -6.38
C PHE A 162 7.24 -30.03 -5.76
N ASP A 163 8.20 -30.92 -5.98
CA ASP A 163 8.35 -32.09 -5.15
C ASP A 163 8.89 -31.72 -3.75
N SER A 164 8.98 -32.69 -2.88
CA SER A 164 9.43 -32.49 -1.50
C SER A 164 10.85 -31.95 -1.40
N GLU A 165 11.75 -32.41 -2.26
CA GLU A 165 13.17 -32.03 -2.27
C GLU A 165 13.35 -30.60 -2.78
N ALA A 166 12.71 -30.24 -3.90
CA ALA A 166 12.73 -28.89 -4.46
C ALA A 166 12.13 -27.87 -3.49
N ASN A 167 11.04 -28.24 -2.79
CA ASN A 167 10.43 -27.35 -1.80
C ASN A 167 11.36 -27.08 -0.60
N GLN A 168 12.00 -28.14 -0.08
CA GLN A 168 12.95 -28.01 1.01
C GLN A 168 14.16 -27.16 0.60
N TYR A 169 14.74 -27.44 -0.56
CA TYR A 169 15.87 -26.68 -1.08
C TYR A 169 15.54 -25.20 -1.27
N PHE A 170 14.40 -24.87 -1.86
CA PHE A 170 13.95 -23.50 -2.04
C PHE A 170 13.85 -22.76 -0.71
N LEU A 171 13.19 -23.34 0.28
CA LEU A 171 13.01 -22.74 1.60
C LEU A 171 14.36 -22.54 2.32
N GLU A 172 15.29 -23.47 2.15
CA GLU A 172 16.64 -23.36 2.73
C GLU A 172 17.43 -22.21 2.10
N VAL A 173 17.40 -22.07 0.78
CA VAL A 173 18.08 -20.99 0.06
C VAL A 173 17.52 -19.62 0.46
N VAL A 174 16.19 -19.46 0.44
CA VAL A 174 15.54 -18.18 0.77
C VAL A 174 15.72 -17.79 2.23
N SER A 175 15.82 -18.76 3.15
CA SER A 175 16.06 -18.47 4.57
C SER A 175 17.46 -17.91 4.85
N ARG A 176 18.42 -18.15 3.96
CA ARG A 176 19.82 -17.68 4.08
C ARG A 176 20.06 -16.31 3.44
N MET A 177 19.17 -15.85 2.58
CA MET A 177 19.24 -14.52 1.94
C MET A 177 18.69 -13.44 2.86
#